data_c0d858b25fd5ef74d2dc548c0114bf5e
#
_entry.id   c0d858b25fd5ef74d2dc548c0114bf5e
#
_cell.length_a   1.000
_cell.length_b   1.000
_cell.length_c   1.000
_cell.angle_alpha   90.00
_cell.angle_beta   90.00
_cell.angle_gamma   90.00
#
_symmetry.space_group_name_H-M   'P 1'
#
loop_
_entity.id
_entity.type
_entity.pdbx_description
1 polymer ?
#
loop_
_entity_poly.entity_id
_entity_poly.type
_entity_poly.pdbx_seq_one_letter_code
_entity_poly.pdbx_strand_id
1 'polypeptide(L)'
;MGTLIKLAVVIAVAYGGYVVWHNKHKAVAHTFEVHGGEAYDAATNLTWQRCGVGQEFTDGSCRGGEPGYKWDAAQRTGDSTWRVPNDKELETLIDPAKADKGESPAIDTVVFPGIKASTPPFWTSSHSNGITAWYVRFSKGSEGMGSAAGKYRQSELNDYGVILVRNGR
;
A
#
# COMPACT_ATOMS: atom_id res chain seq x y z
N MET A 1 -15.39 21.81 38.95
CA MET A 1 -15.45 21.77 37.46
C MET A 1 -14.36 22.68 36.92
N GLY A 2 -13.24 22.15 36.56
CA GLY A 2 -12.10 22.92 36.08
C GLY A 2 -11.55 22.29 34.81
N THR A 3 -11.83 22.97 33.69
CA THR A 3 -11.38 22.58 32.36
C THR A 3 -9.88 22.88 32.24
N LEU A 4 -9.04 21.86 32.19
CA LEU A 4 -7.61 22.00 31.93
C LEU A 4 -7.38 22.23 30.44
N ILE A 5 -7.17 23.49 30.07
CA ILE A 5 -6.67 23.88 28.76
C ILE A 5 -5.18 23.54 28.72
N LYS A 6 -4.78 22.54 27.94
CA LYS A 6 -3.36 22.26 27.68
C LYS A 6 -2.85 23.30 26.70
N LEU A 7 -2.11 24.28 27.24
CA LEU A 7 -1.35 25.25 26.44
C LEU A 7 -0.21 24.50 25.72
N ALA A 8 -0.23 24.53 24.39
CA ALA A 8 0.92 24.11 23.60
C ALA A 8 1.94 25.23 23.60
N VAL A 9 3.09 25.01 24.21
CA VAL A 9 4.23 25.94 24.19
C VAL A 9 4.87 25.86 22.80
N VAL A 10 4.74 26.92 22.02
CA VAL A 10 5.48 27.11 20.77
C VAL A 10 6.81 27.76 21.14
N ILE A 11 7.88 27.02 21.11
CA ILE A 11 9.26 27.57 21.17
C ILE A 11 9.69 27.84 19.74
N ALA A 12 9.66 29.11 19.34
CA ALA A 12 10.24 29.56 18.09
C ALA A 12 11.75 29.73 18.28
N VAL A 13 12.55 28.84 17.71
CA VAL A 13 13.98 29.02 17.55
C VAL A 13 14.22 29.54 16.14
N ALA A 14 14.56 30.82 16.02
CA ALA A 14 14.95 31.45 14.78
C ALA A 14 16.39 31.03 14.42
N TYR A 15 16.52 30.01 13.62
CA TYR A 15 17.64 29.75 12.71
C TYR A 15 17.11 28.84 11.60
N GLY A 16 17.16 29.33 10.35
CA GLY A 16 16.77 28.75 9.06
C GLY A 16 16.55 27.25 8.97
N GLY A 17 15.57 26.71 9.63
CA GLY A 17 15.21 25.31 9.60
C GLY A 17 13.76 25.18 9.20
N TYR A 18 13.49 24.49 8.11
CA TYR A 18 12.17 24.04 7.69
C TYR A 18 11.52 23.29 8.85
N VAL A 19 10.46 23.86 9.41
CA VAL A 19 9.57 23.13 10.33
C VAL A 19 8.75 22.17 9.47
N VAL A 20 9.19 20.93 9.36
CA VAL A 20 8.39 19.85 8.80
C VAL A 20 7.29 19.56 9.82
N TRP A 21 6.09 20.03 9.54
CA TRP A 21 4.90 19.59 10.25
C TRP A 21 4.68 18.11 9.93
N HIS A 22 5.19 17.24 10.79
CA HIS A 22 4.75 15.86 10.79
C HIS A 22 3.32 15.82 11.34
N ASN A 23 2.36 15.99 10.46
CA ASN A 23 1.01 15.54 10.72
C ASN A 23 1.10 14.02 10.85
N LYS A 24 1.27 13.54 12.07
CA LYS A 24 1.06 12.12 12.38
C LYS A 24 -0.43 11.86 12.16
N HIS A 25 -0.80 11.53 10.92
CA HIS A 25 -2.07 10.88 10.69
C HIS A 25 -2.05 9.66 11.62
N LYS A 26 -2.97 9.62 12.59
CA LYS A 26 -3.17 8.41 13.37
C LYS A 26 -3.46 7.32 12.34
N ALA A 27 -2.53 6.39 12.25
CA ALA A 27 -2.72 5.22 11.42
C ALA A 27 -4.02 4.55 11.86
N VAL A 28 -4.97 4.50 10.97
CA VAL A 28 -6.19 3.73 11.19
C VAL A 28 -5.77 2.27 11.09
N ALA A 29 -5.89 1.53 12.19
CA ALA A 29 -5.69 0.09 12.15
C ALA A 29 -6.81 -0.51 11.27
N HIS A 30 -6.44 -1.01 10.10
CA HIS A 30 -7.38 -1.68 9.21
C HIS A 30 -7.75 -3.04 9.80
N THR A 31 -9.03 -3.32 9.91
CA THR A 31 -9.55 -4.63 10.31
C THR A 31 -10.23 -5.24 9.10
N PHE A 32 -9.69 -6.36 8.65
CA PHE A 32 -10.20 -7.06 7.49
C PHE A 32 -11.17 -8.18 7.88
N GLU A 33 -12.31 -8.23 7.20
CA GLU A 33 -13.18 -9.40 7.20
C GLU A 33 -12.77 -10.29 6.02
N VAL A 34 -12.28 -11.49 6.33
CA VAL A 34 -11.67 -12.38 5.34
C VAL A 34 -12.63 -13.49 4.94
N HIS A 35 -12.88 -13.65 3.64
CA HIS A 35 -13.70 -14.69 3.05
C HIS A 35 -12.98 -15.32 1.85
N GLY A 36 -12.43 -16.52 2.04
CA GLY A 36 -11.67 -17.20 0.98
C GLY A 36 -10.52 -16.33 0.46
N GLY A 37 -10.50 -16.07 -0.83
CA GLY A 37 -9.50 -15.23 -1.50
C GLY A 37 -9.75 -13.73 -1.42
N GLU A 38 -10.73 -13.27 -0.64
CA GLU A 38 -11.10 -11.86 -0.53
C GLU A 38 -10.94 -11.33 0.90
N ALA A 39 -10.62 -10.06 1.02
CA ALA A 39 -10.49 -9.33 2.29
C ALA A 39 -11.23 -8.00 2.20
N TYR A 40 -12.32 -7.85 2.94
CA TYR A 40 -13.08 -6.61 3.02
C TYR A 40 -12.54 -5.74 4.14
N ASP A 41 -12.25 -4.49 3.82
CA ASP A 41 -11.84 -3.44 4.76
C ASP A 41 -13.01 -2.48 5.01
N ALA A 42 -13.58 -2.54 6.20
CA ALA A 42 -14.69 -1.68 6.58
C ALA A 42 -14.32 -0.19 6.70
N ALA A 43 -13.05 0.12 6.95
CA ALA A 43 -12.58 1.49 7.11
C ALA A 43 -12.58 2.26 5.78
N THR A 44 -12.30 1.56 4.67
CA THR A 44 -12.25 2.13 3.33
C THR A 44 -13.45 1.75 2.47
N ASN A 45 -14.28 0.80 2.91
CA ASN A 45 -15.33 0.17 2.12
C ASN A 45 -14.81 -0.44 0.81
N LEU A 46 -13.65 -1.07 0.89
CA LEU A 46 -12.99 -1.75 -0.23
C LEU A 46 -12.86 -3.25 0.05
N THR A 47 -13.02 -4.05 -0.98
CA THR A 47 -12.69 -5.48 -0.95
C THR A 47 -11.49 -5.73 -1.85
N TRP A 48 -10.51 -6.42 -1.32
CA TRP A 48 -9.23 -6.73 -1.94
C TRP A 48 -9.14 -8.20 -2.31
N GLN A 49 -8.53 -8.52 -3.45
CA GLN A 49 -8.01 -9.86 -3.64
C GLN A 49 -6.81 -10.07 -2.72
N ARG A 50 -6.74 -11.21 -2.06
CA ARG A 50 -5.66 -11.54 -1.10
C ARG A 50 -4.36 -11.96 -1.77
N CYS A 51 -4.43 -12.30 -3.05
CA CYS A 51 -3.29 -12.71 -3.89
C CYS A 51 -3.10 -11.74 -5.05
N GLY A 52 -1.88 -11.62 -5.51
CA GLY A 52 -1.55 -10.88 -6.74
C GLY A 52 -2.14 -11.55 -7.98
N VAL A 53 -2.34 -10.77 -9.04
CA VAL A 53 -2.81 -11.28 -10.33
C VAL A 53 -1.86 -12.36 -10.86
N GLY A 54 -2.42 -13.46 -11.33
CA GLY A 54 -1.68 -14.66 -11.73
C GLY A 54 -1.50 -15.70 -10.62
N GLN A 55 -1.91 -15.37 -9.40
CA GLN A 55 -1.95 -16.30 -8.27
C GLN A 55 -3.39 -16.66 -7.92
N GLU A 56 -3.57 -17.86 -7.37
CA GLU A 56 -4.83 -18.35 -6.83
C GLU A 56 -4.72 -18.56 -5.31
N PHE A 57 -5.75 -18.13 -4.57
CA PHE A 57 -5.81 -18.37 -3.13
C PHE A 57 -6.31 -19.80 -2.87
N THR A 58 -5.47 -20.63 -2.29
CA THR A 58 -5.78 -22.03 -1.97
C THR A 58 -5.16 -22.41 -0.62
N ASP A 59 -5.96 -23.00 0.27
CA ASP A 59 -5.52 -23.49 1.58
C ASP A 59 -4.73 -22.44 2.41
N GLY A 60 -5.23 -21.22 2.45
CA GLY A 60 -4.60 -20.12 3.21
C GLY A 60 -3.36 -19.51 2.57
N SER A 61 -3.02 -19.87 1.34
CA SER A 61 -1.83 -19.44 0.65
C SER A 61 -2.11 -18.98 -0.78
N CYS A 62 -1.24 -18.13 -1.34
CA CYS A 62 -1.26 -17.78 -2.75
C CYS A 62 -0.35 -18.73 -3.52
N ARG A 63 -0.91 -19.42 -4.53
CA ARG A 63 -0.22 -20.39 -5.39
C ARG A 63 -0.21 -19.88 -6.82
N GLY A 64 0.81 -20.26 -7.58
CA GLY A 64 1.01 -19.79 -8.96
C GLY A 64 2.10 -18.73 -9.07
N GLY A 65 2.33 -18.27 -10.29
CA GLY A 65 3.27 -17.18 -10.56
C GLY A 65 2.62 -15.82 -10.36
N GLU A 66 3.39 -14.87 -9.91
CA GLU A 66 3.02 -13.45 -9.91
C GLU A 66 3.82 -12.79 -11.04
N PRO A 67 3.25 -12.73 -12.26
CA PRO A 67 3.94 -12.12 -13.38
C PRO A 67 4.08 -10.61 -13.13
N GLY A 68 5.23 -10.05 -13.52
CA GLY A 68 5.38 -8.62 -13.62
C GLY A 68 4.65 -8.09 -14.85
N TYR A 69 4.06 -6.92 -14.74
CA TYR A 69 3.33 -6.23 -15.80
C TYR A 69 3.97 -4.87 -16.06
N LYS A 70 4.09 -4.49 -17.34
CA LYS A 70 4.22 -3.07 -17.71
C LYS A 70 2.95 -2.34 -17.27
N TRP A 71 3.05 -1.06 -16.98
CA TRP A 71 1.92 -0.31 -16.42
C TRP A 71 0.64 -0.42 -17.27
N ASP A 72 0.76 -0.21 -18.58
CA ASP A 72 -0.38 -0.35 -19.51
C ASP A 72 -1.03 -1.74 -19.51
N ALA A 73 -0.21 -2.78 -19.37
CA ALA A 73 -0.71 -4.15 -19.27
C ALA A 73 -1.39 -4.39 -17.91
N ALA A 74 -0.83 -3.82 -16.84
CA ALA A 74 -1.41 -3.87 -15.50
C ALA A 74 -2.84 -3.31 -15.49
N GLN A 75 -3.08 -2.18 -16.18
CA GLN A 75 -4.42 -1.56 -16.23
C GLN A 75 -5.49 -2.44 -16.89
N ARG A 76 -5.10 -3.46 -17.64
CA ARG A 76 -5.99 -4.41 -18.32
C ARG A 76 -6.20 -5.73 -17.58
N THR A 77 -5.63 -5.87 -16.37
CA THR A 77 -5.76 -7.10 -15.57
C THR A 77 -7.09 -7.20 -14.81
N GLY A 78 -7.81 -6.10 -14.68
CA GLY A 78 -9.15 -6.07 -14.09
C GLY A 78 -10.25 -6.57 -15.03
N ASP A 79 -11.45 -6.65 -14.50
CA ASP A 79 -12.67 -7.02 -15.23
C ASP A 79 -13.84 -6.09 -14.86
N SER A 80 -15.08 -6.52 -15.05
CA SER A 80 -16.27 -5.73 -14.68
C SER A 80 -16.47 -5.57 -13.17
N THR A 81 -15.82 -6.40 -12.35
CA THR A 81 -15.96 -6.43 -10.89
C THR A 81 -14.69 -5.89 -10.21
N TRP A 82 -13.53 -6.30 -10.70
CA TRP A 82 -12.23 -6.01 -10.13
C TRP A 82 -11.46 -5.00 -10.95
N ARG A 83 -10.81 -4.07 -10.29
CA ARG A 83 -9.98 -3.03 -10.91
C ARG A 83 -8.63 -2.89 -10.24
N VAL A 84 -7.69 -2.28 -10.93
CA VAL A 84 -6.43 -1.83 -10.34
C VAL A 84 -6.72 -0.70 -9.35
N PRO A 85 -6.21 -0.75 -8.12
CA PRO A 85 -6.40 0.32 -7.13
C PRO A 85 -5.69 1.60 -7.54
N ASN A 86 -6.19 2.76 -7.11
CA ASN A 86 -5.42 3.99 -7.19
C ASN A 86 -4.32 4.02 -6.12
N ASP A 87 -3.43 5.02 -6.20
CA ASP A 87 -2.28 5.14 -5.31
C ASP A 87 -2.67 5.30 -3.83
N LYS A 88 -3.75 6.03 -3.56
CA LYS A 88 -4.23 6.26 -2.18
C LYS A 88 -4.88 5.00 -1.60
N GLU A 89 -5.63 4.28 -2.43
CA GLU A 89 -6.24 3.02 -2.02
C GLU A 89 -5.18 1.98 -1.67
N LEU A 90 -4.22 1.75 -2.57
CA LEU A 90 -3.19 0.73 -2.34
C LEU A 90 -2.27 1.08 -1.16
N GLU A 91 -2.01 2.36 -0.93
CA GLU A 91 -1.23 2.86 0.20
C GLU A 91 -1.88 2.52 1.55
N THR A 92 -3.23 2.37 1.62
CA THR A 92 -3.93 2.00 2.86
C THR A 92 -3.57 0.60 3.37
N LEU A 93 -3.06 -0.27 2.52
CA LEU A 93 -2.61 -1.61 2.93
C LEU A 93 -1.28 -1.61 3.66
N ILE A 94 -0.53 -0.50 3.67
CA ILE A 94 0.71 -0.39 4.43
C ILE A 94 0.38 -0.33 5.92
N ASP A 95 0.92 -1.28 6.68
CA ASP A 95 0.89 -1.25 8.14
C ASP A 95 1.90 -0.21 8.64
N PRO A 96 1.44 0.92 9.16
CA PRO A 96 2.33 2.00 9.56
C PRO A 96 3.17 1.65 10.78
N ALA A 97 2.68 0.79 11.68
CA ALA A 97 3.44 0.36 12.84
C ALA A 97 4.62 -0.53 12.44
N LYS A 98 4.44 -1.38 11.41
CA LYS A 98 5.52 -2.17 10.82
C LYS A 98 6.49 -1.29 10.02
N ALA A 99 5.95 -0.36 9.23
CA ALA A 99 6.76 0.55 8.42
C ALA A 99 7.66 1.44 9.29
N ASP A 100 7.12 2.01 10.38
CA ASP A 100 7.86 2.83 11.34
C ASP A 100 9.00 2.05 12.03
N LYS A 101 8.82 0.77 12.25
CA LYS A 101 9.85 -0.14 12.79
C LYS A 101 10.84 -0.65 11.75
N GLY A 102 10.61 -0.35 10.46
CA GLY A 102 11.41 -0.89 9.36
C GLY A 102 11.21 -2.39 9.13
N GLU A 103 10.08 -2.94 9.60
CA GLU A 103 9.70 -4.33 9.33
C GLU A 103 9.38 -4.52 7.83
N SER A 104 9.64 -5.73 7.31
CA SER A 104 9.42 -6.06 5.90
C SER A 104 8.87 -7.48 5.76
N PRO A 105 7.72 -7.65 5.10
CA PRO A 105 6.89 -6.62 4.50
C PRO A 105 6.06 -5.86 5.54
N ALA A 106 5.80 -4.58 5.30
CA ALA A 106 4.96 -3.72 6.14
C ALA A 106 3.49 -3.80 5.69
N ILE A 107 2.92 -4.99 5.77
CA ILE A 107 1.52 -5.32 5.46
C ILE A 107 1.08 -6.48 6.37
N ASP A 108 -0.22 -6.68 6.53
CA ASP A 108 -0.73 -7.87 7.23
C ASP A 108 -0.56 -9.11 6.33
N THR A 109 0.45 -9.92 6.62
CA THR A 109 0.75 -11.15 5.85
C THR A 109 -0.18 -12.32 6.14
N VAL A 110 -1.00 -12.24 7.19
CA VAL A 110 -2.07 -13.23 7.43
C VAL A 110 -3.22 -12.95 6.46
N VAL A 111 -3.53 -11.68 6.25
CA VAL A 111 -4.54 -11.26 5.27
C VAL A 111 -4.03 -11.41 3.84
N PHE A 112 -2.79 -11.01 3.57
CA PHE A 112 -2.16 -11.02 2.23
C PHE A 112 -0.97 -11.99 2.17
N PRO A 113 -1.20 -13.30 2.17
CA PRO A 113 -0.14 -14.31 2.31
C PRO A 113 0.79 -14.41 1.10
N GLY A 114 0.40 -13.85 -0.04
CA GLY A 114 1.26 -13.76 -1.23
C GLY A 114 2.38 -12.72 -1.11
N ILE A 115 2.23 -11.74 -0.22
CA ILE A 115 3.18 -10.62 -0.11
C ILE A 115 4.27 -10.96 0.90
N LYS A 116 5.49 -11.07 0.41
CA LYS A 116 6.72 -11.40 1.17
C LYS A 116 7.71 -10.24 1.11
N ALA A 117 8.75 -10.31 1.91
CA ALA A 117 9.84 -9.33 1.86
C ALA A 117 10.53 -9.24 0.50
N SER A 118 10.50 -10.30 -0.29
CA SER A 118 11.06 -10.36 -1.64
C SER A 118 10.07 -9.99 -2.75
N THR A 119 8.79 -9.77 -2.43
CA THR A 119 7.77 -9.47 -3.43
C THR A 119 8.06 -8.12 -4.09
N PRO A 120 8.02 -8.06 -5.44
CA PRO A 120 8.16 -6.80 -6.16
C PRO A 120 7.10 -5.77 -5.78
N PRO A 121 7.30 -4.50 -6.12
CA PRO A 121 6.26 -3.48 -5.98
C PRO A 121 5.00 -3.81 -6.76
N PHE A 122 3.91 -3.11 -6.43
CA PHE A 122 2.61 -3.22 -7.08
C PHE A 122 2.23 -1.92 -7.78
N TRP A 123 1.80 -2.03 -9.04
CA TRP A 123 1.27 -0.90 -9.79
C TRP A 123 -0.05 -0.37 -9.19
N THR A 124 -0.26 0.91 -9.38
CA THR A 124 -1.55 1.57 -9.16
C THR A 124 -2.14 2.03 -10.49
N SER A 125 -3.42 2.40 -10.49
CA SER A 125 -4.06 3.03 -11.65
C SER A 125 -3.74 4.53 -11.76
N SER A 126 -3.06 5.09 -10.77
CA SER A 126 -2.72 6.52 -10.76
C SER A 126 -1.54 6.79 -11.67
N HIS A 127 -1.84 7.53 -12.73
CA HIS A 127 -0.83 8.04 -13.65
C HIS A 127 -0.10 9.25 -13.02
N SER A 128 1.13 9.43 -13.39
CA SER A 128 1.91 10.61 -13.08
C SER A 128 2.15 11.42 -14.38
N ASN A 129 3.12 12.28 -14.40
CA ASN A 129 3.42 13.09 -15.57
C ASN A 129 4.23 12.29 -16.62
N GLY A 130 3.79 12.32 -17.86
CA GLY A 130 4.54 11.74 -18.98
C GLY A 130 4.56 10.21 -18.94
N ILE A 131 5.74 9.63 -18.79
CA ILE A 131 6.01 8.18 -18.83
C ILE A 131 6.18 7.53 -17.46
N THR A 132 5.63 8.13 -16.40
CA THR A 132 5.76 7.62 -15.03
C THR A 132 4.40 7.38 -14.40
N ALA A 133 4.31 6.30 -13.62
CA ALA A 133 3.13 5.93 -12.85
C ALA A 133 3.47 5.69 -11.37
N TRP A 134 2.45 5.70 -10.53
CA TRP A 134 2.61 5.42 -9.12
C TRP A 134 2.61 3.92 -8.86
N TYR A 135 3.46 3.50 -7.94
CA TYR A 135 3.48 2.15 -7.38
C TYR A 135 3.59 2.19 -5.86
N VAL A 136 3.19 1.11 -5.21
CA VAL A 136 3.36 0.89 -3.78
C VAL A 136 4.26 -0.32 -3.56
N ARG A 137 5.16 -0.19 -2.59
CA ARG A 137 6.03 -1.26 -2.13
C ARG A 137 5.78 -1.51 -0.66
N PHE A 138 5.57 -2.76 -0.31
CA PHE A 138 5.39 -3.20 1.08
C PHE A 138 6.70 -3.66 1.72
N SER A 139 7.72 -3.87 0.93
CA SER A 139 9.02 -4.38 1.38
C SER A 139 10.06 -3.28 1.44
N LYS A 140 11.09 -3.50 2.25
CA LYS A 140 12.26 -2.64 2.27
C LYS A 140 12.98 -2.73 0.91
N GLY A 141 13.30 -1.60 0.30
CA GLY A 141 14.03 -1.56 -0.96
C GLY A 141 15.49 -1.99 -0.81
N SER A 142 16.10 -2.42 -1.92
CA SER A 142 17.54 -2.54 -2.03
C SER A 142 18.20 -1.16 -1.88
N GLU A 143 19.46 -1.14 -1.47
CA GLU A 143 20.23 0.09 -1.25
C GLU A 143 20.10 1.07 -2.41
N GLY A 144 19.77 2.33 -2.10
CA GLY A 144 19.63 3.43 -3.07
C GLY A 144 18.21 3.75 -3.54
N MET A 145 17.21 2.92 -3.28
CA MET A 145 15.82 3.13 -3.67
C MET A 145 14.88 3.20 -2.47
N GLY A 146 14.96 4.21 -1.64
CA GLY A 146 14.05 4.40 -0.50
C GLY A 146 13.93 3.16 0.39
N SER A 147 14.35 3.27 1.63
CA SER A 147 14.52 2.10 2.52
C SER A 147 13.25 1.63 3.22
N ALA A 148 12.09 2.21 2.96
CA ALA A 148 10.84 1.91 3.67
C ALA A 148 9.74 1.46 2.72
N ALA A 149 8.72 0.79 3.26
CA ALA A 149 7.44 0.63 2.58
C ALA A 149 6.85 2.01 2.27
N GLY A 150 6.24 2.16 1.10
CA GLY A 150 5.72 3.46 0.69
C GLY A 150 5.27 3.52 -0.76
N LYS A 151 4.82 4.70 -1.12
CA LYS A 151 4.37 5.06 -2.46
C LYS A 151 5.47 5.82 -3.21
N TYR A 152 5.72 5.41 -4.44
CA TYR A 152 6.77 5.95 -5.28
C TYR A 152 6.32 6.09 -6.73
N ARG A 153 7.09 6.84 -7.53
CA ARG A 153 6.90 6.96 -8.98
C ARG A 153 8.02 6.25 -9.72
N GLN A 154 7.68 5.59 -10.82
CA GLN A 154 8.67 4.90 -11.65
C GLN A 154 8.22 4.91 -13.11
N SER A 155 9.17 4.67 -14.01
CA SER A 155 8.90 4.47 -15.43
C SER A 155 7.90 3.33 -15.64
N GLU A 156 6.92 3.55 -16.51
CA GLU A 156 5.88 2.58 -16.88
C GLU A 156 6.46 1.31 -17.53
N LEU A 157 7.73 1.36 -17.93
CA LEU A 157 8.47 0.24 -18.53
C LEU A 157 9.01 -0.78 -17.51
N ASN A 158 8.86 -0.54 -16.21
CA ASN A 158 9.21 -1.53 -15.20
C ASN A 158 8.12 -2.61 -15.11
N ASP A 159 8.51 -3.79 -14.65
CA ASP A 159 7.62 -4.92 -14.43
C ASP A 159 7.30 -5.02 -12.94
N TYR A 160 6.04 -4.74 -12.56
CA TYR A 160 5.56 -4.85 -11.18
C TYR A 160 4.31 -5.70 -11.09
N GLY A 161 4.01 -6.18 -9.88
CA GLY A 161 2.80 -6.94 -9.60
C GLY A 161 1.52 -6.09 -9.69
N VAL A 162 0.40 -6.77 -9.62
CA VAL A 162 -0.93 -6.16 -9.51
C VAL A 162 -1.71 -6.88 -8.44
N ILE A 163 -2.33 -6.14 -7.54
CA ILE A 163 -3.37 -6.62 -6.64
C ILE A 163 -4.67 -5.90 -7.00
N LEU A 164 -5.79 -6.60 -7.02
CA LEU A 164 -7.05 -6.00 -7.46
C LEU A 164 -7.95 -5.64 -6.29
N VAL A 165 -8.81 -4.66 -6.54
CA VAL A 165 -9.75 -4.11 -5.58
C VAL A 165 -11.13 -3.92 -6.21
N ARG A 166 -12.19 -4.00 -5.41
CA ARG A 166 -13.54 -3.57 -5.78
C ARG A 166 -14.15 -2.75 -4.65
N ASN A 167 -15.17 -1.97 -4.96
CA ASN A 167 -15.90 -1.20 -3.96
C ASN A 167 -16.93 -2.10 -3.25
N GLY A 168 -17.11 -1.86 -1.96
CA GLY A 168 -18.08 -2.56 -1.14
C GLY A 168 -17.73 -4.03 -0.88
N ARG A 169 -18.71 -4.79 -0.38
CA ARG A 169 -18.63 -6.22 -0.11
C ARG A 169 -18.96 -7.05 -1.34
#